data_652febda7c131212ac16592c21bdc596
#
_entry.id   652febda7c131212ac16592c21bdc596
#
_cell.length_a   1.000
_cell.length_b   1.000
_cell.length_c   1.000
_cell.angle_alpha   90.00
_cell.angle_beta   90.00
_cell.angle_gamma   90.00
#
_symmetry.space_group_name_H-M   'P 1'
#
loop_
_entity.id
_entity.type
_entity.pdbx_description
1 polymer ?
#
loop_
_entity_poly.entity_id
_entity_poly.type
_entity_poly.pdbx_seq_one_letter_code
_entity_poly.pdbx_strand_id
1 'polypeptide(L)'
;MATGKLDTTHGAILYLEDITVVFDGFKALNNLSLDIGVGELRCIIGPNGAGKTTMMDVITGKTRPTSGTVFFGQTIDLTRLNEAQIADAGIGRKFQRPTVFEQHTVFENLELAMKADKHVRPTLFARLSGAQRDRIAETLELLRLTGEYRRPAGLLSHGQKQWLEIGMLLMQEPSLLLLDEPVAGMTDAETERTGELLNDLRGKHSLVVVEHDMDFVNQIAQGGKVTVLCEGSVLAEGTMEQVQADQRVIEVYLGR
;
A
#
# COMPACT_ATOMS: atom_id res chain seq x y z
N MET A 1 6.08 -17.75 -17.10
CA MET A 1 6.50 -18.64 -16.00
C MET A 1 5.47 -18.48 -14.92
N ALA A 2 4.95 -19.57 -14.34
CA ALA A 2 3.97 -19.46 -13.25
C ALA A 2 4.65 -18.75 -12.07
N THR A 3 4.05 -17.67 -11.57
CA THR A 3 4.41 -17.09 -10.28
C THR A 3 4.23 -18.18 -9.24
N GLY A 4 5.26 -18.45 -8.44
CA GLY A 4 5.16 -19.43 -7.34
C GLY A 4 3.95 -19.10 -6.45
N LYS A 5 3.40 -20.10 -5.77
CA LYS A 5 2.34 -19.87 -4.78
C LYS A 5 2.93 -19.08 -3.61
N LEU A 6 2.22 -18.03 -3.17
CA LEU A 6 2.64 -17.25 -2.00
C LEU A 6 2.78 -18.19 -0.77
N ASP A 7 3.95 -18.20 -0.17
CA ASP A 7 4.27 -18.95 1.03
C ASP A 7 4.68 -17.98 2.14
N THR A 8 3.91 -17.95 3.22
CA THR A 8 4.08 -17.05 4.36
C THR A 8 4.31 -17.82 5.67
N THR A 9 4.70 -19.09 5.61
CA THR A 9 4.82 -19.97 6.77
C THR A 9 5.81 -19.47 7.82
N HIS A 10 6.80 -18.65 7.43
CA HIS A 10 7.77 -18.03 8.38
C HIS A 10 7.33 -16.64 8.89
N GLY A 11 6.10 -16.24 8.63
CA GLY A 11 5.50 -15.03 9.22
C GLY A 11 5.82 -13.72 8.52
N ALA A 12 6.74 -13.67 7.55
CA ALA A 12 6.99 -12.49 6.72
C ALA A 12 6.19 -12.55 5.42
N ILE A 13 5.56 -11.41 5.05
CA ILE A 13 4.87 -11.22 3.76
C ILE A 13 5.79 -10.60 2.72
N LEU A 14 6.70 -9.73 3.15
CA LEU A 14 7.65 -9.03 2.29
C LEU A 14 9.02 -9.01 2.95
N TYR A 15 10.06 -9.25 2.17
CA TYR A 15 11.44 -9.23 2.61
C TYR A 15 12.33 -8.54 1.58
N LEU A 16 13.00 -7.48 2.00
CA LEU A 16 14.02 -6.75 1.24
C LEU A 16 15.38 -7.03 1.86
N GLU A 17 16.38 -7.39 1.06
CA GLU A 17 17.74 -7.68 1.52
C GLU A 17 18.77 -6.90 0.69
N ASP A 18 19.52 -6.05 1.36
CA ASP A 18 20.63 -5.25 0.82
C ASP A 18 20.30 -4.49 -0.48
N ILE A 19 19.08 -3.97 -0.55
CA ILE A 19 18.60 -3.25 -1.73
C ILE A 19 19.37 -1.96 -1.93
N THR A 20 20.03 -1.86 -3.07
CA THR A 20 20.69 -0.64 -3.52
C THR A 20 20.09 -0.20 -4.86
N VAL A 21 19.75 1.08 -4.96
CA VAL A 21 19.29 1.73 -6.20
C VAL A 21 20.13 2.96 -6.45
N VAL A 22 20.70 3.05 -7.65
CA VAL A 22 21.53 4.18 -8.08
C VAL A 22 20.90 4.85 -9.30
N PHE A 23 20.66 6.14 -9.22
CA PHE A 23 20.25 7.00 -10.35
C PHE A 23 21.36 8.01 -10.64
N ASP A 24 21.97 7.96 -11.80
CA ASP A 24 23.02 8.90 -12.25
C ASP A 24 24.12 9.16 -11.19
N GLY A 25 24.53 8.08 -10.51
CA GLY A 25 25.56 8.14 -9.44
C GLY A 25 25.03 8.49 -8.05
N PHE A 26 23.76 8.89 -7.93
CA PHE A 26 23.13 9.12 -6.63
C PHE A 26 22.48 7.82 -6.11
N LYS A 27 22.83 7.44 -4.88
CA LYS A 27 22.21 6.27 -4.22
C LYS A 27 20.89 6.68 -3.58
N ALA A 28 19.78 6.33 -4.24
CA ALA A 28 18.44 6.56 -3.70
C ALA A 28 18.06 5.53 -2.64
N LEU A 29 18.55 4.28 -2.76
CA LEU A 29 18.57 3.28 -1.70
C LEU A 29 20.00 2.76 -1.53
N ASN A 30 20.40 2.52 -0.29
CA ASN A 30 21.76 2.15 0.08
C ASN A 30 21.72 1.03 1.10
N ASN A 31 21.86 -0.22 0.63
CA ASN A 31 21.80 -1.45 1.43
C ASN A 31 20.57 -1.51 2.35
N LEU A 32 19.41 -1.16 1.80
CA LEU A 32 18.14 -1.20 2.53
C LEU A 32 17.73 -2.64 2.78
N SER A 33 17.62 -3.03 4.05
CA SER A 33 17.04 -4.32 4.47
C SER A 33 15.85 -4.06 5.38
N LEU A 34 14.71 -4.73 5.09
CA LEU A 34 13.44 -4.55 5.78
C LEU A 34 12.58 -5.80 5.61
N ASP A 35 11.92 -6.23 6.68
CA ASP A 35 10.88 -7.26 6.63
C ASP A 35 9.53 -6.73 7.10
N ILE A 36 8.44 -7.22 6.50
CA ILE A 36 7.06 -6.92 6.88
C ILE A 36 6.38 -8.22 7.25
N GLY A 37 5.75 -8.26 8.41
CA GLY A 37 5.00 -9.42 8.89
C GLY A 37 3.66 -9.63 8.18
N VAL A 38 3.14 -10.85 8.22
CA VAL A 38 1.77 -11.15 7.73
C VAL A 38 0.76 -10.44 8.62
N GLY A 39 -0.20 -9.72 8.00
CA GLY A 39 -1.23 -8.96 8.73
C GLY A 39 -0.70 -7.73 9.47
N GLU A 40 0.58 -7.41 9.32
CA GLU A 40 1.19 -6.24 9.94
C GLU A 40 0.76 -4.94 9.24
N LEU A 41 0.53 -3.87 10.02
CA LEU A 41 0.52 -2.49 9.53
C LEU A 41 1.87 -1.87 9.91
N ARG A 42 2.68 -1.58 8.90
CA ARG A 42 3.98 -0.93 9.03
C ARG A 42 3.90 0.51 8.53
N CYS A 43 4.21 1.46 9.39
CA CYS A 43 4.41 2.84 8.97
C CYS A 43 5.86 3.08 8.56
N ILE A 44 6.06 3.72 7.42
CA ILE A 44 7.38 4.15 6.92
C ILE A 44 7.41 5.66 6.94
N ILE A 45 8.29 6.22 7.74
CA ILE A 45 8.47 7.67 7.84
C ILE A 45 9.91 8.04 7.46
N GLY A 46 10.17 9.32 7.31
CA GLY A 46 11.51 9.85 6.99
C GLY A 46 11.44 11.16 6.20
N PRO A 47 12.52 11.91 6.14
CA PRO A 47 12.56 13.18 5.42
C PRO A 47 12.34 13.00 3.91
N ASN A 48 12.14 14.13 3.22
CA ASN A 48 12.09 14.11 1.76
C ASN A 48 13.44 13.65 1.20
N GLY A 49 13.39 12.77 0.19
CA GLY A 49 14.59 12.16 -0.37
C GLY A 49 15.14 10.97 0.41
N ALA A 50 14.52 10.54 1.50
CA ALA A 50 14.96 9.37 2.30
C ALA A 50 14.88 8.02 1.56
N GLY A 51 14.28 7.97 0.35
CA GLY A 51 14.15 6.74 -0.45
C GLY A 51 12.78 6.05 -0.35
N LYS A 52 11.81 6.61 0.37
CA LYS A 52 10.48 6.00 0.61
C LYS A 52 9.77 5.61 -0.70
N THR A 53 9.62 6.53 -1.64
CA THR A 53 8.99 6.27 -2.94
C THR A 53 9.80 5.29 -3.77
N THR A 54 11.14 5.39 -3.76
CA THR A 54 12.01 4.45 -4.47
C THR A 54 11.87 3.03 -3.92
N MET A 55 11.76 2.86 -2.60
CA MET A 55 11.48 1.57 -1.97
C MET A 55 10.16 0.98 -2.48
N MET A 56 9.09 1.78 -2.50
CA MET A 56 7.78 1.37 -3.03
C MET A 56 7.86 1.02 -4.53
N ASP A 57 8.62 1.79 -5.31
CA ASP A 57 8.84 1.56 -6.73
C ASP A 57 9.62 0.25 -6.98
N VAL A 58 10.55 -0.11 -6.09
CA VAL A 58 11.25 -1.41 -6.13
C VAL A 58 10.30 -2.56 -5.84
N ILE A 59 9.48 -2.46 -4.79
CA ILE A 59 8.52 -3.51 -4.41
C ILE A 59 7.51 -3.76 -5.53
N THR A 60 7.08 -2.72 -6.23
CA THR A 60 6.10 -2.82 -7.34
C THR A 60 6.73 -3.14 -8.69
N GLY A 61 8.06 -3.24 -8.79
CA GLY A 61 8.77 -3.56 -10.03
C GLY A 61 8.92 -2.40 -11.01
N LYS A 62 8.47 -1.21 -10.65
CA LYS A 62 8.64 0.03 -11.43
C LYS A 62 10.11 0.46 -11.52
N THR A 63 10.87 0.22 -10.44
CA THR A 63 12.31 0.44 -10.41
C THR A 63 13.02 -0.88 -10.13
N ARG A 64 14.04 -1.20 -10.94
CA ARG A 64 14.90 -2.37 -10.71
C ARG A 64 16.03 -1.99 -9.75
N PRO A 65 16.28 -2.78 -8.69
CA PRO A 65 17.44 -2.54 -7.85
C PRO A 65 18.74 -2.81 -8.62
N THR A 66 19.80 -2.05 -8.28
CA THR A 66 21.15 -2.26 -8.78
C THR A 66 21.76 -3.51 -8.15
N SER A 67 21.44 -3.77 -6.88
CA SER A 67 21.82 -4.97 -6.14
C SER A 67 20.81 -5.27 -5.05
N GLY A 68 20.87 -6.47 -4.48
CA GLY A 68 19.96 -6.97 -3.46
C GLY A 68 18.80 -7.77 -4.03
N THR A 69 17.94 -8.29 -3.16
CA THR A 69 16.81 -9.15 -3.51
C THR A 69 15.54 -8.73 -2.78
N VAL A 70 14.39 -8.90 -3.44
CA VAL A 70 13.06 -8.65 -2.84
C VAL A 70 12.20 -9.88 -3.00
N PHE A 71 11.75 -10.43 -1.88
CA PHE A 71 10.86 -11.58 -1.87
C PHE A 71 9.48 -11.21 -1.33
N PHE A 72 8.44 -11.68 -2.02
CA PHE A 72 7.06 -11.68 -1.55
C PHE A 72 6.72 -13.08 -1.04
N GLY A 73 6.47 -13.19 0.26
CA GLY A 73 6.59 -14.47 0.96
C GLY A 73 8.01 -15.04 0.82
N GLN A 74 8.12 -16.36 0.81
CA GLN A 74 9.43 -17.04 0.73
C GLN A 74 9.83 -17.42 -0.69
N THR A 75 8.89 -17.43 -1.63
CA THR A 75 9.07 -18.11 -2.92
C THR A 75 9.00 -17.18 -4.12
N ILE A 76 8.44 -15.98 -3.99
CA ILE A 76 8.22 -15.08 -5.12
C ILE A 76 9.30 -14.00 -5.14
N ASP A 77 10.29 -14.14 -6.00
CA ASP A 77 11.32 -13.13 -6.25
C ASP A 77 10.77 -12.02 -7.13
N LEU A 78 10.46 -10.86 -6.52
CA LEU A 78 9.88 -9.71 -7.21
C LEU A 78 10.85 -9.07 -8.22
N THR A 79 12.15 -9.23 -8.02
CA THR A 79 13.16 -8.67 -8.95
C THR A 79 13.10 -9.28 -10.35
N ARG A 80 12.44 -10.44 -10.50
CA ARG A 80 12.27 -11.16 -11.77
C ARG A 80 10.92 -10.94 -12.44
N LEU A 81 10.00 -10.24 -11.75
CA LEU A 81 8.65 -10.01 -12.23
C LEU A 81 8.50 -8.60 -12.80
N ASN A 82 7.52 -8.40 -13.68
CA ASN A 82 7.08 -7.07 -14.08
C ASN A 82 5.92 -6.58 -13.19
N GLU A 83 5.56 -5.30 -13.31
CA GLU A 83 4.52 -4.65 -12.50
C GLU A 83 3.19 -5.42 -12.53
N ALA A 84 2.74 -5.88 -13.70
CA ALA A 84 1.47 -6.63 -13.82
C ALA A 84 1.54 -7.99 -13.10
N GLN A 85 2.67 -8.70 -13.20
CA GLN A 85 2.87 -9.97 -12.50
C GLN A 85 2.93 -9.79 -10.99
N ILE A 86 3.51 -8.67 -10.51
CA ILE A 86 3.58 -8.32 -9.09
C ILE A 86 2.17 -8.01 -8.56
N ALA A 87 1.37 -7.25 -9.31
CA ALA A 87 -0.02 -7.00 -8.97
C ALA A 87 -0.86 -8.30 -8.96
N ASP A 88 -0.70 -9.16 -9.97
CA ASP A 88 -1.37 -10.47 -10.02
C ASP A 88 -0.93 -11.41 -8.88
N ALA A 89 0.30 -11.26 -8.36
CA ALA A 89 0.78 -12.00 -7.20
C ALA A 89 0.11 -11.58 -5.89
N GLY A 90 -0.54 -10.41 -5.83
CA GLY A 90 -1.30 -9.93 -4.69
C GLY A 90 -0.69 -8.73 -3.96
N ILE A 91 0.10 -7.90 -4.66
CA ILE A 91 0.58 -6.62 -4.15
C ILE A 91 -0.21 -5.49 -4.80
N GLY A 92 -1.01 -4.75 -4.01
CA GLY A 92 -1.72 -3.57 -4.44
C GLY A 92 -0.99 -2.30 -4.02
N ARG A 93 -0.93 -1.28 -4.91
CA ARG A 93 -0.37 0.03 -4.57
C ARG A 93 -1.37 1.14 -4.87
N LYS A 94 -1.63 1.97 -3.86
CA LYS A 94 -2.30 3.25 -4.00
C LYS A 94 -1.24 4.34 -4.23
N PHE A 95 -1.42 5.08 -5.31
CA PHE A 95 -0.58 6.23 -5.63
C PHE A 95 -1.10 7.51 -4.94
N GLN A 96 -0.28 8.55 -4.88
CA GLN A 96 -0.66 9.83 -4.26
C GLN A 96 -1.90 10.49 -4.91
N ARG A 97 -2.06 10.38 -6.22
CA ARG A 97 -3.24 10.91 -6.92
C ARG A 97 -4.27 9.81 -7.13
N PRO A 98 -5.56 10.05 -6.76
CA PRO A 98 -6.61 9.08 -6.98
C PRO A 98 -6.76 8.74 -8.46
N THR A 99 -6.89 7.45 -8.76
CA THR A 99 -7.03 6.90 -10.11
C THR A 99 -8.42 6.31 -10.35
N VAL A 100 -9.47 7.01 -9.90
CA VAL A 100 -10.86 6.59 -10.07
C VAL A 100 -11.37 6.95 -11.47
N PHE A 101 -12.27 6.13 -12.02
CA PHE A 101 -12.99 6.42 -13.26
C PHE A 101 -14.11 7.42 -12.97
N GLU A 102 -13.84 8.71 -13.17
CA GLU A 102 -14.72 9.81 -12.72
C GLU A 102 -16.11 9.81 -13.33
N GLN A 103 -16.26 9.31 -14.57
CA GLN A 103 -17.55 9.24 -15.28
C GLN A 103 -18.39 8.02 -14.87
N HIS A 104 -17.79 7.05 -14.22
CA HIS A 104 -18.46 5.86 -13.70
C HIS A 104 -18.96 6.09 -12.28
N THR A 105 -20.00 5.37 -11.91
CA THR A 105 -20.50 5.37 -10.53
C THR A 105 -19.49 4.73 -9.58
N VAL A 106 -19.65 4.96 -8.28
CA VAL A 106 -18.87 4.30 -7.23
C VAL A 106 -18.98 2.77 -7.36
N PHE A 107 -20.18 2.26 -7.61
CA PHE A 107 -20.40 0.83 -7.83
C PHE A 107 -19.64 0.30 -9.04
N GLU A 108 -19.72 0.97 -10.18
CA GLU A 108 -19.05 0.56 -11.42
C GLU A 108 -17.51 0.62 -11.28
N ASN A 109 -16.97 1.56 -10.52
CA ASN A 109 -15.54 1.60 -10.21
C ASN A 109 -15.09 0.32 -9.48
N LEU A 110 -15.84 -0.11 -8.45
CA LEU A 110 -15.55 -1.33 -7.72
C LEU A 110 -15.73 -2.58 -8.59
N GLU A 111 -16.79 -2.61 -9.44
CA GLU A 111 -17.03 -3.69 -10.39
C GLU A 111 -15.88 -3.84 -11.38
N LEU A 112 -15.42 -2.73 -11.99
CA LEU A 112 -14.32 -2.73 -12.96
C LEU A 112 -12.97 -3.14 -12.33
N ALA A 113 -12.78 -2.84 -11.04
CA ALA A 113 -11.56 -3.21 -10.32
C ALA A 113 -11.54 -4.67 -9.85
N MET A 114 -12.68 -5.37 -9.93
CA MET A 114 -12.78 -6.74 -9.43
C MET A 114 -11.85 -7.69 -10.17
N LYS A 115 -11.22 -8.59 -9.41
CA LYS A 115 -10.41 -9.68 -9.97
C LYS A 115 -11.31 -10.60 -10.79
N ALA A 116 -11.17 -10.55 -12.11
CA ALA A 116 -11.96 -11.33 -13.05
C ALA A 116 -11.06 -12.13 -14.00
N ASP A 117 -11.62 -13.18 -14.57
CA ASP A 117 -10.97 -13.91 -15.65
C ASP A 117 -10.88 -12.99 -16.88
N LYS A 118 -9.65 -12.66 -17.30
CA LYS A 118 -9.34 -11.69 -18.38
C LYS A 118 -9.63 -12.25 -19.78
N HIS A 119 -10.32 -13.42 -19.92
CA HIS A 119 -10.71 -13.95 -21.22
C HIS A 119 -11.87 -13.15 -21.83
N VAL A 120 -11.78 -12.88 -23.14
CA VAL A 120 -12.73 -12.03 -23.88
C VAL A 120 -14.18 -12.49 -23.78
N ARG A 121 -14.45 -13.80 -23.83
CA ARG A 121 -15.81 -14.35 -23.76
C ARG A 121 -16.51 -14.14 -22.41
N PRO A 122 -15.88 -14.45 -21.26
CA PRO A 122 -16.47 -14.12 -19.96
C PRO A 122 -16.74 -12.62 -19.80
N THR A 123 -15.84 -11.76 -20.27
CA THR A 123 -15.96 -10.29 -20.09
C THR A 123 -17.14 -9.69 -20.86
N LEU A 124 -17.43 -10.18 -22.06
CA LEU A 124 -18.53 -9.65 -22.93
C LEU A 124 -19.93 -10.01 -22.43
N PHE A 125 -20.09 -11.09 -21.65
CA PHE A 125 -21.38 -11.60 -21.17
C PHE A 125 -21.43 -11.69 -19.64
N ALA A 126 -20.46 -11.10 -18.94
CA ALA A 126 -20.38 -11.16 -17.50
C ALA A 126 -21.58 -10.47 -16.84
N ARG A 127 -22.38 -11.24 -16.13
CA ARG A 127 -23.29 -10.74 -15.11
C ARG A 127 -22.66 -11.01 -13.76
N LEU A 128 -22.65 -10.03 -12.89
CA LEU A 128 -22.18 -10.21 -11.52
C LEU A 128 -22.94 -11.35 -10.86
N SER A 129 -22.21 -12.29 -10.29
CA SER A 129 -22.76 -13.30 -9.41
C SER A 129 -23.29 -12.69 -8.11
N GLY A 130 -24.10 -13.43 -7.35
CA GLY A 130 -24.53 -12.99 -6.00
C GLY A 130 -23.32 -12.65 -5.12
N ALA A 131 -22.36 -13.57 -5.02
CA ALA A 131 -21.14 -13.38 -4.23
C ALA A 131 -20.32 -12.13 -4.62
N GLN A 132 -20.26 -11.81 -5.91
CA GLN A 132 -19.59 -10.59 -6.37
C GLN A 132 -20.31 -9.31 -5.95
N ARG A 133 -21.65 -9.32 -6.00
CA ARG A 133 -22.46 -8.19 -5.53
C ARG A 133 -22.37 -8.01 -4.03
N ASP A 134 -22.40 -9.12 -3.27
CA ASP A 134 -22.25 -9.10 -1.83
C ASP A 134 -20.90 -8.50 -1.44
N ARG A 135 -19.82 -8.90 -2.13
CA ARG A 135 -18.49 -8.34 -1.91
C ARG A 135 -18.39 -6.84 -2.21
N ILE A 136 -19.02 -6.36 -3.30
CA ILE A 136 -19.08 -4.91 -3.57
C ILE A 136 -19.85 -4.22 -2.43
N ALA A 137 -20.96 -4.79 -1.97
CA ALA A 137 -21.76 -4.23 -0.88
C ALA A 137 -20.96 -4.16 0.43
N GLU A 138 -20.26 -5.23 0.81
CA GLU A 138 -19.37 -5.26 1.98
C GLU A 138 -18.25 -4.22 1.86
N THR A 139 -17.65 -4.07 0.67
CA THR A 139 -16.63 -3.06 0.44
C THR A 139 -17.21 -1.65 0.57
N LEU A 140 -18.40 -1.38 0.01
CA LEU A 140 -19.07 -0.08 0.15
C LEU A 140 -19.40 0.24 1.61
N GLU A 141 -19.77 -0.75 2.39
CA GLU A 141 -20.02 -0.60 3.83
C GLU A 141 -18.74 -0.26 4.58
N LEU A 142 -17.65 -1.00 4.34
CA LEU A 142 -16.32 -0.76 4.91
C LEU A 142 -15.84 0.67 4.61
N LEU A 143 -15.98 1.11 3.36
CA LEU A 143 -15.64 2.46 2.92
C LEU A 143 -16.65 3.52 3.40
N ARG A 144 -17.80 3.11 3.94
CA ARG A 144 -18.98 3.94 4.26
C ARG A 144 -19.44 4.77 3.06
N LEU A 145 -19.36 4.22 1.87
CA LEU A 145 -19.81 4.83 0.61
C LEU A 145 -21.14 4.24 0.13
N THR A 146 -21.86 3.49 0.97
CA THR A 146 -23.13 2.85 0.62
C THR A 146 -24.17 3.87 0.12
N GLY A 147 -24.24 5.07 0.71
CA GLY A 147 -25.14 6.14 0.26
C GLY A 147 -24.79 6.73 -1.11
N GLU A 148 -23.54 6.55 -1.53
CA GLU A 148 -22.96 7.15 -2.74
C GLU A 148 -22.85 6.17 -3.92
N TYR A 149 -23.30 4.91 -3.76
CA TYR A 149 -23.00 3.84 -4.69
C TYR A 149 -23.40 4.10 -6.16
N ARG A 150 -24.46 4.90 -6.39
CA ARG A 150 -24.93 5.32 -7.73
C ARG A 150 -24.34 6.65 -8.20
N ARG A 151 -23.63 7.35 -7.33
CA ARG A 151 -23.07 8.67 -7.65
C ARG A 151 -21.87 8.53 -8.57
N PRO A 152 -21.72 9.34 -9.62
CA PRO A 152 -20.49 9.41 -10.40
C PRO A 152 -19.29 9.72 -9.48
N ALA A 153 -18.20 8.97 -9.62
CA ALA A 153 -17.01 9.12 -8.75
C ALA A 153 -16.37 10.52 -8.87
N GLY A 154 -16.53 11.19 -10.02
CA GLY A 154 -16.07 12.56 -10.20
C GLY A 154 -16.69 13.58 -9.24
N LEU A 155 -17.88 13.29 -8.71
CA LEU A 155 -18.63 14.17 -7.78
C LEU A 155 -18.33 13.89 -6.29
N LEU A 156 -17.50 12.92 -6.00
CA LEU A 156 -17.05 12.60 -4.63
C LEU A 156 -16.08 13.67 -4.11
N SER A 157 -16.03 13.84 -2.78
CA SER A 157 -14.95 14.62 -2.14
C SER A 157 -13.59 13.99 -2.40
N HIS A 158 -12.52 14.73 -2.13
CA HIS A 158 -11.16 14.20 -2.30
C HIS A 158 -10.94 12.95 -1.42
N GLY A 159 -11.30 12.99 -0.15
CA GLY A 159 -11.21 11.84 0.75
C GLY A 159 -12.05 10.65 0.31
N GLN A 160 -13.29 10.89 -0.16
CA GLN A 160 -14.14 9.82 -0.69
C GLN A 160 -13.53 9.15 -1.94
N LYS A 161 -12.87 9.91 -2.83
CA LYS A 161 -12.13 9.34 -3.97
C LYS A 161 -10.96 8.47 -3.50
N GLN A 162 -10.23 8.90 -2.47
CA GLN A 162 -9.14 8.12 -1.88
C GLN A 162 -9.65 6.80 -1.28
N TRP A 163 -10.79 6.83 -0.55
CA TRP A 163 -11.40 5.61 -0.02
C TRP A 163 -11.88 4.68 -1.13
N LEU A 164 -12.51 5.24 -2.18
CA LEU A 164 -12.93 4.45 -3.34
C LEU A 164 -11.73 3.75 -4.00
N GLU A 165 -10.59 4.42 -4.14
CA GLU A 165 -9.37 3.83 -4.68
C GLU A 165 -8.85 2.67 -3.81
N ILE A 166 -8.86 2.82 -2.46
CA ILE A 166 -8.57 1.72 -1.54
C ILE A 166 -9.55 0.55 -1.78
N GLY A 167 -10.84 0.83 -1.92
CA GLY A 167 -11.84 -0.17 -2.24
C GLY A 167 -11.57 -0.89 -3.56
N MET A 168 -11.20 -0.16 -4.60
CA MET A 168 -10.81 -0.75 -5.89
C MET A 168 -9.61 -1.70 -5.75
N LEU A 169 -8.63 -1.36 -4.91
CA LEU A 169 -7.53 -2.27 -4.61
C LEU A 169 -8.01 -3.51 -3.85
N LEU A 170 -8.90 -3.36 -2.86
CA LEU A 170 -9.46 -4.49 -2.10
C LEU A 170 -10.25 -5.46 -2.99
N MET A 171 -10.89 -4.97 -4.07
CA MET A 171 -11.58 -5.83 -5.05
C MET A 171 -10.62 -6.78 -5.78
N GLN A 172 -9.32 -6.51 -5.80
CA GLN A 172 -8.28 -7.37 -6.37
C GLN A 172 -7.73 -8.43 -5.41
N GLU A 173 -8.22 -8.47 -4.16
CA GLU A 173 -7.80 -9.41 -3.10
C GLU A 173 -6.29 -9.37 -2.82
N PRO A 174 -5.71 -8.21 -2.55
CA PRO A 174 -4.29 -8.12 -2.28
C PRO A 174 -3.96 -8.73 -0.91
N SER A 175 -2.81 -9.39 -0.82
CA SER A 175 -2.25 -9.83 0.47
C SER A 175 -1.39 -8.74 1.10
N LEU A 176 -0.86 -7.82 0.28
CA LEU A 176 -0.08 -6.66 0.70
C LEU A 176 -0.60 -5.40 0.00
N LEU A 177 -0.89 -4.37 0.79
CA LEU A 177 -1.27 -3.03 0.32
C LEU A 177 -0.15 -2.04 0.63
N LEU A 178 0.27 -1.30 -0.38
CA LEU A 178 1.21 -0.21 -0.29
C LEU A 178 0.46 1.10 -0.47
N LEU A 179 0.44 1.94 0.56
CA LEU A 179 -0.29 3.21 0.59
C LEU A 179 0.70 4.37 0.70
N ASP A 180 0.74 5.22 -0.32
CA ASP A 180 1.65 6.36 -0.42
C ASP A 180 0.86 7.63 -0.10
N GLU A 181 1.13 8.24 1.07
CA GLU A 181 0.47 9.42 1.61
C GLU A 181 -1.07 9.35 1.49
N PRO A 182 -1.72 8.33 2.13
CA PRO A 182 -3.14 8.08 1.94
C PRO A 182 -4.05 9.21 2.44
N VAL A 183 -3.57 10.10 3.31
CA VAL A 183 -4.37 11.20 3.88
C VAL A 183 -4.00 12.58 3.32
N ALA A 184 -3.11 12.66 2.33
CA ALA A 184 -2.71 13.92 1.73
C ALA A 184 -3.93 14.72 1.21
N GLY A 185 -4.08 15.96 1.66
CA GLY A 185 -5.17 16.85 1.25
C GLY A 185 -6.56 16.53 1.82
N MET A 186 -6.63 15.66 2.82
CA MET A 186 -7.86 15.36 3.56
C MET A 186 -8.12 16.39 4.67
N THR A 187 -9.39 16.51 5.06
CA THR A 187 -9.80 17.18 6.29
C THR A 187 -9.48 16.29 7.50
N ASP A 188 -9.42 16.89 8.72
CA ASP A 188 -9.16 16.14 9.96
C ASP A 188 -10.15 14.98 10.14
N ALA A 189 -11.44 15.19 9.86
CA ALA A 189 -12.47 14.15 9.93
C ALA A 189 -12.27 13.02 8.91
N GLU A 190 -11.79 13.35 7.70
CA GLU A 190 -11.48 12.35 6.68
C GLU A 190 -10.21 11.57 7.06
N THR A 191 -9.21 12.25 7.64
CA THR A 191 -7.96 11.65 8.15
C THR A 191 -8.25 10.67 9.28
N GLU A 192 -9.02 11.08 10.30
CA GLU A 192 -9.43 10.22 11.42
C GLU A 192 -10.10 8.95 10.91
N ARG A 193 -11.04 9.11 9.98
CA ARG A 193 -11.76 8.00 9.39
C ARG A 193 -10.88 7.09 8.52
N THR A 194 -9.89 7.64 7.82
CA THR A 194 -8.91 6.83 7.09
C THR A 194 -8.12 5.97 8.05
N GLY A 195 -7.76 6.50 9.22
CA GLY A 195 -7.10 5.74 10.28
C GLY A 195 -7.96 4.56 10.78
N GLU A 196 -9.28 4.78 11.00
CA GLU A 196 -10.22 3.71 11.34
C GLU A 196 -10.25 2.63 10.24
N LEU A 197 -10.38 3.03 8.97
CA LEU A 197 -10.39 2.11 7.84
C LEU A 197 -9.12 1.25 7.79
N LEU A 198 -7.94 1.85 7.95
CA LEU A 198 -6.68 1.10 7.92
C LEU A 198 -6.56 0.13 9.10
N ASN A 199 -7.08 0.51 10.28
CA ASN A 199 -7.13 -0.39 11.43
C ASN A 199 -8.11 -1.56 11.21
N ASP A 200 -9.24 -1.35 10.54
CA ASP A 200 -10.19 -2.42 10.17
C ASP A 200 -9.61 -3.41 9.15
N LEU A 201 -8.67 -2.96 8.33
CA LEU A 201 -7.95 -3.78 7.35
C LEU A 201 -6.79 -4.56 7.98
N ARG A 202 -6.23 -4.07 9.10
CA ARG A 202 -5.14 -4.73 9.81
C ARG A 202 -5.50 -6.15 10.20
N GLY A 203 -4.56 -7.09 10.04
CA GLY A 203 -4.75 -8.51 10.31
C GLY A 203 -5.43 -9.28 9.18
N LYS A 204 -6.28 -8.61 8.37
CA LYS A 204 -6.86 -9.19 7.16
C LYS A 204 -5.92 -9.04 5.97
N HIS A 205 -5.24 -7.91 5.91
CA HIS A 205 -4.22 -7.57 4.91
C HIS A 205 -2.95 -7.10 5.63
N SER A 206 -1.81 -7.28 4.98
CA SER A 206 -0.58 -6.60 5.39
C SER A 206 -0.55 -5.22 4.73
N LEU A 207 -0.14 -4.20 5.49
CA LEU A 207 -0.22 -2.81 5.08
C LEU A 207 1.16 -2.14 5.25
N VAL A 208 1.63 -1.46 4.24
CA VAL A 208 2.76 -0.53 4.31
C VAL A 208 2.23 0.86 4.01
N VAL A 209 2.33 1.75 4.97
CA VAL A 209 1.86 3.14 4.88
C VAL A 209 3.06 4.06 4.93
N VAL A 210 3.31 4.79 3.84
CA VAL A 210 4.30 5.86 3.79
C VAL A 210 3.61 7.15 4.13
N GLU A 211 4.06 7.82 5.18
CA GLU A 211 3.44 9.07 5.64
C GLU A 211 4.47 10.04 6.24
N HIS A 212 4.07 11.30 6.30
CA HIS A 212 4.83 12.37 6.94
C HIS A 212 4.00 13.12 8.02
N ASP A 213 2.70 12.88 8.07
CA ASP A 213 1.81 13.38 9.13
C ASP A 213 1.98 12.53 10.39
N MET A 214 2.64 13.09 11.40
CA MET A 214 3.00 12.37 12.62
C MET A 214 1.78 12.08 13.50
N ASP A 215 0.73 12.91 13.46
CA ASP A 215 -0.50 12.69 14.23
C ASP A 215 -1.26 11.49 13.65
N PHE A 216 -1.35 11.41 12.33
CA PHE A 216 -1.92 10.26 11.65
C PHE A 216 -1.09 8.98 11.87
N VAL A 217 0.25 9.07 11.77
CA VAL A 217 1.13 7.92 12.08
C VAL A 217 0.90 7.44 13.51
N ASN A 218 0.82 8.34 14.50
CA ASN A 218 0.51 7.98 15.89
C ASN A 218 -0.83 7.25 16.02
N GLN A 219 -1.84 7.66 15.27
CA GLN A 219 -3.17 7.04 15.29
C GLN A 219 -3.13 5.60 14.79
N ILE A 220 -2.44 5.33 13.66
CA ILE A 220 -2.46 4.02 13.01
C ILE A 220 -1.35 3.07 13.47
N ALA A 221 -0.25 3.60 14.03
CA ALA A 221 0.89 2.81 14.50
C ALA A 221 0.66 2.16 15.88
N GLN A 222 -0.49 2.39 16.53
CA GLN A 222 -0.78 1.80 17.85
C GLN A 222 -0.68 0.27 17.79
N GLY A 223 0.27 -0.28 18.58
CA GLY A 223 0.58 -1.72 18.59
C GLY A 223 1.23 -2.26 17.30
N GLY A 224 1.69 -1.38 16.40
CA GLY A 224 2.45 -1.69 15.19
C GLY A 224 3.88 -1.21 15.27
N LYS A 225 4.62 -1.40 14.16
CA LYS A 225 5.99 -0.93 14.02
C LYS A 225 6.06 0.29 13.10
N VAL A 226 6.97 1.20 13.42
CA VAL A 226 7.37 2.34 12.61
C VAL A 226 8.81 2.14 12.18
N THR A 227 9.10 2.33 10.89
CA THR A 227 10.45 2.30 10.33
C THR A 227 10.78 3.70 9.82
N VAL A 228 11.91 4.23 10.26
CA VAL A 228 12.44 5.51 9.79
C VAL A 228 13.47 5.26 8.71
N LEU A 229 13.22 5.81 7.53
CA LEU A 229 14.21 5.83 6.45
C LEU A 229 14.98 7.16 6.46
N CYS A 230 16.27 7.08 6.24
CA CYS A 230 17.16 8.20 6.03
C CYS A 230 18.27 7.81 5.05
N GLU A 231 18.55 8.67 4.06
CA GLU A 231 19.62 8.47 3.06
C GLU A 231 19.59 7.07 2.39
N GLY A 232 18.39 6.57 2.12
CA GLY A 232 18.17 5.30 1.44
C GLY A 232 18.37 4.05 2.31
N SER A 233 18.51 4.19 3.63
CA SER A 233 18.73 3.11 4.59
C SER A 233 17.71 3.19 5.74
N VAL A 234 17.54 2.07 6.48
CA VAL A 234 16.79 2.08 7.74
C VAL A 234 17.64 2.75 8.83
N LEU A 235 17.13 3.86 9.38
CA LEU A 235 17.78 4.58 10.47
C LEU A 235 17.38 4.00 11.84
N ALA A 236 16.10 3.74 12.01
CA ALA A 236 15.53 3.18 13.24
C ALA A 236 14.26 2.39 12.94
N GLU A 237 13.96 1.41 13.78
CA GLU A 237 12.72 0.63 13.73
C GLU A 237 12.27 0.30 15.16
N GLY A 238 10.97 0.38 15.41
CA GLY A 238 10.40 0.08 16.73
C GLY A 238 8.96 0.55 16.87
N THR A 239 8.47 0.63 18.12
CA THR A 239 7.21 1.32 18.40
C THR A 239 7.36 2.82 18.17
N MET A 240 6.24 3.53 18.06
CA MET A 240 6.27 4.98 17.87
C MET A 240 7.04 5.70 18.99
N GLU A 241 6.86 5.26 20.24
CA GLU A 241 7.57 5.82 21.39
C GLU A 241 9.08 5.58 21.30
N GLN A 242 9.51 4.39 20.88
CA GLN A 242 10.93 4.06 20.70
C GLN A 242 11.57 4.92 19.61
N VAL A 243 10.88 5.07 18.49
CA VAL A 243 11.34 5.87 17.35
C VAL A 243 11.44 7.36 17.71
N GLN A 244 10.44 7.89 18.42
CA GLN A 244 10.45 9.29 18.87
C GLN A 244 11.54 9.58 19.92
N ALA A 245 11.96 8.58 20.69
CA ALA A 245 13.02 8.71 21.69
C ALA A 245 14.43 8.48 21.11
N ASP A 246 14.56 8.00 19.87
CA ASP A 246 15.88 7.74 19.24
C ASP A 246 16.54 9.08 18.86
N GLN A 247 17.71 9.33 19.45
CA GLN A 247 18.46 10.58 19.25
C GLN A 247 18.80 10.81 17.77
N ARG A 248 19.10 9.75 17.00
CA ARG A 248 19.40 9.85 15.57
C ARG A 248 18.18 10.32 14.77
N VAL A 249 16.99 9.87 15.14
CA VAL A 249 15.72 10.29 14.51
C VAL A 249 15.46 11.75 14.83
N ILE A 250 15.62 12.16 16.09
CA ILE A 250 15.46 13.56 16.53
C ILE A 250 16.40 14.49 15.73
N GLU A 251 17.66 14.11 15.56
CA GLU A 251 18.64 14.89 14.80
C GLU A 251 18.25 15.06 13.33
N VAL A 252 17.79 14.00 12.68
CA VAL A 252 17.33 14.02 11.28
C VAL A 252 16.13 14.95 11.08
N TYR A 253 15.17 14.95 12.01
CA TYR A 253 13.97 15.79 11.91
C TYR A 253 14.20 17.22 12.36
N LEU A 254 15.12 17.48 13.29
CA LEU A 254 15.46 18.83 13.74
C LEU A 254 16.55 19.50 12.86
N GLY A 255 17.13 18.78 11.90
CA GLY A 255 18.12 19.31 10.96
C GLY A 255 19.44 19.70 11.63
N ARG A 256 19.87 19.01 12.67
CA ARG A 256 21.13 19.20 13.37
C ARG A 256 22.12 18.09 13.07
#